data_0b022ad160e108112287816cfb123018
#
_entry.id   0b022ad160e108112287816cfb123018
#
_cell.length_a   1.000
_cell.length_b   1.000
_cell.length_c   1.000
_cell.angle_alpha   90.00
_cell.angle_beta   90.00
_cell.angle_gamma   90.00
#
_symmetry.space_group_name_H-M   'P 1'
#
loop_
_entity.id
_entity.type
_entity.pdbx_description
1 polymer ?
#
loop_
_entity_poly.entity_id
_entity_poly.type
_entity_poly.pdbx_seq_one_letter_code
_entity_poly.pdbx_strand_id
1 'polypeptide(L)'
;VTAPPRDFPALPGDVTVDVAIIGGGMAGLTTAWLLKRAGKRVAVLDMHRILSGQTGQTTAHLTEVLDTPYTTLRRDFGEKGAQLAASSSRAAIEQIAALVEALGIDCDFQRVPMYRYAETERELADLHHEVTAAREAGLLASFTQDVPLPYPVKGALRVEDQALFHPRKYLLALADRIPGDGSHLFENTRVTEVHGGAPCRVVTDRGTVTAAAVVEATTTPLNRVAMHTKLYPYRTYAVAGPLNGPLEPGQYQDSQEPYHYIRTQQVNGRAYVIVGGEDHKVGTDEDTTRRYAALEAYTLRRFPVTDITHRWSGQVIEPADGLAYIGRNTASRHVYVATGFSGTGMTFGTLAGMILSDAILDKQNPFAALYSATRVKPHAGAKDFIQENAEVAFHFVADRLSRPDGHRLADVAPGEGKVLEVAGQKVAVYRAEDGTPHAVSPVCTHLGCHVHWNGAERSWDCPCHGGRFSPTGKVLNGPAVKDLPTKKLPS
;
A
#
# COMPACT_ATOMS: atom_id res chain seq x y z
N VAL A 1 12.02 -9.30 -9.92
CA VAL A 1 12.07 -10.02 -11.19
C VAL A 1 12.43 -11.50 -11.04
N THR A 2 12.55 -12.00 -9.81
CA THR A 2 12.95 -13.38 -9.50
C THR A 2 11.80 -14.40 -9.42
N ALA A 3 10.53 -13.94 -9.56
CA ALA A 3 9.36 -14.81 -9.65
C ALA A 3 8.67 -14.57 -11.00
N PRO A 4 8.62 -15.58 -11.91
CA PRO A 4 7.99 -15.42 -13.20
C PRO A 4 6.49 -15.08 -13.04
N PRO A 5 5.93 -14.28 -13.94
CA PRO A 5 4.51 -13.97 -13.91
C PRO A 5 3.67 -15.24 -14.17
N ARG A 6 2.47 -15.25 -13.61
CA ARG A 6 1.39 -16.18 -13.99
C ARG A 6 0.39 -15.43 -14.84
N ASP A 7 -0.28 -16.11 -15.72
CA ASP A 7 -1.35 -15.55 -16.54
C ASP A 7 -2.69 -16.16 -16.13
N PHE A 8 -3.62 -15.31 -15.71
CA PHE A 8 -4.98 -15.72 -15.42
C PHE A 8 -5.94 -15.09 -16.44
N PRO A 9 -7.05 -15.76 -16.77
CA PRO A 9 -7.98 -15.25 -17.76
C PRO A 9 -8.63 -13.94 -17.30
N ALA A 10 -9.09 -13.14 -18.25
CA ALA A 10 -10.05 -12.09 -17.96
C ALA A 10 -11.46 -12.69 -17.74
N LEU A 11 -12.33 -11.94 -17.06
CA LEU A 11 -13.72 -12.37 -16.86
C LEU A 11 -14.39 -12.62 -18.22
N PRO A 12 -14.92 -13.84 -18.51
CA PRO A 12 -15.48 -14.16 -19.81
C PRO A 12 -16.92 -13.68 -20.00
N GLY A 13 -17.59 -13.21 -18.95
CA GLY A 13 -19.00 -12.83 -18.91
C GLY A 13 -19.53 -12.91 -17.49
N ASP A 14 -20.84 -13.07 -17.32
CA ASP A 14 -21.47 -13.10 -16.02
C ASP A 14 -21.14 -14.38 -15.24
N VAL A 15 -20.81 -14.23 -13.95
CA VAL A 15 -20.42 -15.33 -13.05
C VAL A 15 -21.15 -15.19 -11.71
N THR A 16 -21.48 -16.32 -11.10
CA THR A 16 -22.06 -16.39 -9.75
C THR A 16 -21.18 -17.20 -8.81
N VAL A 17 -20.81 -16.59 -7.68
CA VAL A 17 -19.98 -17.21 -6.64
C VAL A 17 -20.55 -16.89 -5.25
N ASP A 18 -19.93 -17.44 -4.20
CA ASP A 18 -20.35 -17.13 -2.83
C ASP A 18 -19.73 -15.78 -2.39
N VAL A 19 -18.49 -15.51 -2.78
CA VAL A 19 -17.78 -14.25 -2.42
C VAL A 19 -17.02 -13.69 -3.63
N ALA A 20 -17.27 -12.42 -3.96
CA ALA A 20 -16.48 -11.65 -4.92
C ALA A 20 -15.41 -10.83 -4.17
N ILE A 21 -14.15 -10.89 -4.63
CA ILE A 21 -13.01 -10.21 -3.99
C ILE A 21 -12.38 -9.30 -5.02
N ILE A 22 -12.32 -8.01 -4.73
CA ILE A 22 -11.80 -6.97 -5.62
C ILE A 22 -10.40 -6.60 -5.17
N GLY A 23 -9.40 -6.91 -6.00
CA GLY A 23 -7.98 -6.72 -5.77
C GLY A 23 -7.23 -8.02 -5.51
N GLY A 24 -6.28 -8.33 -6.39
CA GLY A 24 -5.39 -9.51 -6.35
C GLY A 24 -4.07 -9.26 -5.61
N GLY A 25 -4.11 -8.48 -4.53
CA GLY A 25 -2.98 -8.22 -3.63
C GLY A 25 -2.97 -9.13 -2.41
N MET A 26 -2.15 -8.77 -1.39
CA MET A 26 -1.98 -9.54 -0.14
C MET A 26 -3.31 -9.85 0.55
N ALA A 27 -4.13 -8.82 0.81
CA ALA A 27 -5.40 -8.98 1.51
C ALA A 27 -6.40 -9.82 0.70
N GLY A 28 -6.53 -9.54 -0.61
CA GLY A 28 -7.48 -10.25 -1.46
C GLY A 28 -7.14 -11.73 -1.65
N LEU A 29 -5.89 -12.05 -1.97
CA LEU A 29 -5.46 -13.45 -2.19
C LEU A 29 -5.49 -14.26 -0.89
N THR A 30 -5.10 -13.66 0.25
CA THR A 30 -5.20 -14.32 1.55
C THR A 30 -6.66 -14.59 1.93
N THR A 31 -7.55 -13.61 1.75
CA THR A 31 -9.01 -13.79 1.97
C THR A 31 -9.57 -14.90 1.07
N ALA A 32 -9.23 -14.88 -0.23
CA ALA A 32 -9.70 -15.87 -1.20
C ALA A 32 -9.26 -17.28 -0.82
N TRP A 33 -7.99 -17.45 -0.47
CA TRP A 33 -7.46 -18.74 -0.06
C TRP A 33 -8.14 -19.29 1.20
N LEU A 34 -8.28 -18.47 2.25
CA LEU A 34 -8.93 -18.87 3.50
C LEU A 34 -10.38 -19.24 3.31
N LEU A 35 -11.13 -18.48 2.50
CA LEU A 35 -12.54 -18.78 2.17
C LEU A 35 -12.67 -20.03 1.31
N LYS A 36 -11.81 -20.22 0.30
CA LYS A 36 -11.81 -21.44 -0.52
C LYS A 36 -11.54 -22.68 0.33
N ARG A 37 -10.55 -22.62 1.23
CA ARG A 37 -10.28 -23.71 2.19
C ARG A 37 -11.48 -24.04 3.08
N ALA A 38 -12.34 -23.05 3.35
CA ALA A 38 -13.59 -23.23 4.10
C ALA A 38 -14.78 -23.66 3.23
N GLY A 39 -14.54 -24.04 1.95
CA GLY A 39 -15.56 -24.54 1.05
C GLY A 39 -16.38 -23.46 0.33
N LYS A 40 -15.98 -22.19 0.38
CA LYS A 40 -16.65 -21.12 -0.38
C LYS A 40 -16.10 -21.02 -1.80
N ARG A 41 -17.00 -20.81 -2.77
CA ARG A 41 -16.61 -20.45 -4.13
C ARG A 41 -16.29 -18.97 -4.17
N VAL A 42 -15.09 -18.60 -4.64
CA VAL A 42 -14.63 -17.22 -4.67
C VAL A 42 -14.29 -16.77 -6.09
N ALA A 43 -14.48 -15.50 -6.40
CA ALA A 43 -13.94 -14.86 -7.61
C ALA A 43 -13.07 -13.66 -7.21
N VAL A 44 -11.78 -13.75 -7.49
CA VAL A 44 -10.86 -12.63 -7.36
C VAL A 44 -10.83 -11.86 -8.67
N LEU A 45 -10.99 -10.54 -8.61
CA LEU A 45 -11.01 -9.61 -9.76
C LEU A 45 -9.89 -8.60 -9.60
N ASP A 46 -8.97 -8.53 -10.57
CA ASP A 46 -7.94 -7.49 -10.61
C ASP A 46 -8.04 -6.70 -11.93
N MET A 47 -7.96 -5.38 -11.84
CA MET A 47 -8.03 -4.52 -13.04
C MET A 47 -6.83 -4.65 -13.96
N HIS A 48 -5.71 -5.13 -13.40
CA HIS A 48 -4.47 -5.41 -14.10
C HIS A 48 -4.09 -6.88 -13.89
N ARG A 49 -2.80 -7.16 -13.83
CA ARG A 49 -2.31 -8.46 -13.37
C ARG A 49 -2.27 -8.49 -11.85
N ILE A 50 -2.53 -9.64 -11.26
CA ILE A 50 -2.35 -9.81 -9.81
C ILE A 50 -0.93 -9.39 -9.41
N LEU A 51 -0.81 -8.85 -8.20
CA LEU A 51 0.46 -8.39 -7.63
C LEU A 51 1.15 -7.28 -8.44
N SER A 52 0.49 -6.64 -9.41
CA SER A 52 1.06 -5.49 -10.13
C SER A 52 0.90 -4.17 -9.40
N GLY A 53 0.01 -4.11 -8.41
CA GLY A 53 -0.21 -2.95 -7.55
C GLY A 53 0.80 -2.87 -6.38
N GLN A 54 0.37 -2.30 -5.26
CA GLN A 54 1.24 -2.00 -4.10
C GLN A 54 1.94 -3.23 -3.53
N THR A 55 1.26 -4.38 -3.53
CA THR A 55 1.85 -5.66 -3.08
C THR A 55 3.09 -6.07 -3.89
N GLY A 56 3.13 -5.77 -5.19
CA GLY A 56 4.29 -6.06 -6.04
C GLY A 56 5.44 -5.05 -5.89
N GLN A 57 5.18 -3.92 -5.25
CA GLN A 57 6.12 -2.81 -5.06
C GLN A 57 6.59 -2.69 -3.60
N THR A 58 6.18 -3.62 -2.74
CA THR A 58 6.57 -3.63 -1.34
C THR A 58 8.03 -4.05 -1.14
N THR A 59 8.65 -3.55 -0.08
CA THR A 59 9.92 -4.07 0.44
C THR A 59 9.74 -5.32 1.31
N ALA A 60 8.49 -5.66 1.65
CA ALA A 60 8.07 -6.90 2.30
C ALA A 60 8.65 -7.16 3.69
N HIS A 61 8.57 -6.18 4.56
CA HIS A 61 8.78 -6.38 5.99
C HIS A 61 7.57 -7.12 6.59
N LEU A 62 7.82 -8.15 7.37
CA LEU A 62 6.85 -8.82 8.23
C LEU A 62 7.20 -8.51 9.68
N THR A 63 6.50 -7.58 10.29
CA THR A 63 6.89 -7.05 11.60
C THR A 63 5.69 -6.74 12.49
N GLU A 64 5.92 -6.87 13.79
CA GLU A 64 5.05 -6.37 14.85
C GLU A 64 5.32 -4.88 15.17
N VAL A 65 6.44 -4.34 14.68
CA VAL A 65 6.79 -2.92 14.84
C VAL A 65 6.01 -2.12 13.81
N LEU A 66 4.96 -1.48 14.26
CA LEU A 66 4.06 -0.71 13.41
C LEU A 66 4.61 0.71 13.15
N ASP A 67 4.12 1.36 12.09
CA ASP A 67 4.47 2.76 11.82
C ASP A 67 3.98 3.67 12.96
N THR A 68 2.77 3.40 13.49
CA THR A 68 2.26 4.05 14.70
C THR A 68 2.95 3.46 15.94
N PRO A 69 3.72 4.27 16.70
CA PRO A 69 4.43 3.79 17.88
C PRO A 69 3.49 3.21 18.96
N TYR A 70 3.97 2.24 19.72
CA TYR A 70 3.20 1.62 20.84
C TYR A 70 2.89 2.62 21.94
N THR A 71 3.72 3.63 22.16
CA THR A 71 3.43 4.77 23.03
C THR A 71 2.16 5.50 22.59
N THR A 72 2.00 5.72 21.29
CA THR A 72 0.80 6.33 20.70
C THR A 72 -0.39 5.40 20.74
N LEU A 73 -0.22 4.12 20.39
CA LEU A 73 -1.30 3.13 20.47
C LEU A 73 -1.85 2.98 21.87
N ARG A 74 -0.99 2.97 22.90
CA ARG A 74 -1.40 2.94 24.29
C ARG A 74 -2.21 4.18 24.69
N ARG A 75 -1.78 5.36 24.26
CA ARG A 75 -2.49 6.61 24.50
C ARG A 75 -3.90 6.61 23.87
N ASP A 76 -4.00 6.15 22.64
CA ASP A 76 -5.20 6.34 21.80
C ASP A 76 -6.18 5.15 21.86
N PHE A 77 -5.69 3.94 22.10
CA PHE A 77 -6.49 2.71 22.18
C PHE A 77 -6.44 2.03 23.55
N GLY A 78 -5.66 2.57 24.49
CA GLY A 78 -5.43 1.97 25.80
C GLY A 78 -4.48 0.78 25.78
N GLU A 79 -4.09 0.27 26.93
CA GLU A 79 -3.17 -0.88 27.08
C GLU A 79 -3.68 -2.11 26.31
N LYS A 80 -4.95 -2.45 26.49
CA LYS A 80 -5.57 -3.59 25.78
C LYS A 80 -5.55 -3.43 24.28
N GLY A 81 -5.76 -2.20 23.76
CA GLY A 81 -5.68 -1.92 22.34
C GLY A 81 -4.26 -2.12 21.78
N ALA A 82 -3.24 -1.63 22.49
CA ALA A 82 -1.84 -1.84 22.13
C ALA A 82 -1.46 -3.34 22.15
N GLN A 83 -1.90 -4.09 23.17
CA GLN A 83 -1.68 -5.54 23.26
C GLN A 83 -2.38 -6.31 22.12
N LEU A 84 -3.59 -5.92 21.75
CA LEU A 84 -4.31 -6.52 20.62
C LEU A 84 -3.62 -6.19 19.29
N ALA A 85 -3.08 -4.98 19.13
CA ALA A 85 -2.32 -4.62 17.92
C ALA A 85 -1.04 -5.47 17.78
N ALA A 86 -0.30 -5.67 18.87
CA ALA A 86 0.87 -6.53 18.91
C ALA A 86 0.51 -7.99 18.60
N SER A 87 -0.44 -8.56 19.32
CA SER A 87 -0.83 -9.96 19.16
C SER A 87 -1.45 -10.27 17.81
N SER A 88 -2.17 -9.33 17.20
CA SER A 88 -2.74 -9.49 15.86
C SER A 88 -1.66 -9.45 14.79
N SER A 89 -0.63 -8.61 14.93
CA SER A 89 0.50 -8.55 14.02
C SER A 89 1.32 -9.83 14.08
N ARG A 90 1.58 -10.33 15.29
CA ARG A 90 2.20 -11.65 15.48
C ARG A 90 1.38 -12.77 14.84
N ALA A 91 0.05 -12.80 15.08
CA ALA A 91 -0.83 -13.80 14.48
C ALA A 91 -0.78 -13.79 12.95
N ALA A 92 -0.66 -12.61 12.33
CA ALA A 92 -0.50 -12.49 10.89
C ALA A 92 0.84 -13.06 10.37
N ILE A 93 1.94 -12.82 11.09
CA ILE A 93 3.25 -13.38 10.75
C ILE A 93 3.22 -14.92 10.88
N GLU A 94 2.64 -15.43 11.95
CA GLU A 94 2.49 -16.87 12.17
C GLU A 94 1.56 -17.52 11.13
N GLN A 95 0.51 -16.81 10.69
CA GLN A 95 -0.36 -17.30 9.61
C GLN A 95 0.40 -17.48 8.30
N ILE A 96 1.31 -16.55 7.96
CA ILE A 96 2.18 -16.68 6.77
C ILE A 96 3.12 -17.86 6.96
N ALA A 97 3.81 -17.97 8.10
CA ALA A 97 4.73 -19.07 8.39
C ALA A 97 4.04 -20.43 8.28
N ALA A 98 2.86 -20.57 8.89
CA ALA A 98 2.06 -21.79 8.82
C ALA A 98 1.61 -22.14 7.39
N LEU A 99 1.28 -21.15 6.56
CA LEU A 99 0.93 -21.39 5.16
C LEU A 99 2.17 -21.77 4.32
N VAL A 100 3.32 -21.15 4.58
CA VAL A 100 4.59 -21.50 3.92
C VAL A 100 4.94 -22.98 4.19
N GLU A 101 4.87 -23.40 5.44
CA GLU A 101 5.14 -24.78 5.85
C GLU A 101 4.10 -25.75 5.29
N ALA A 102 2.80 -25.50 5.54
CA ALA A 102 1.72 -26.41 5.17
C ALA A 102 1.58 -26.62 3.66
N LEU A 103 1.94 -25.63 2.86
CA LEU A 103 1.83 -25.66 1.39
C LEU A 103 3.17 -25.92 0.69
N GLY A 104 4.28 -26.03 1.44
CA GLY A 104 5.62 -26.20 0.90
C GLY A 104 6.04 -25.05 -0.01
N ILE A 105 5.78 -23.79 0.37
CA ILE A 105 6.06 -22.62 -0.49
C ILE A 105 7.53 -22.22 -0.33
N ASP A 106 8.30 -22.32 -1.41
CA ASP A 106 9.66 -21.75 -1.47
C ASP A 106 9.57 -20.24 -1.78
N CYS A 107 9.58 -19.41 -0.73
CA CYS A 107 9.47 -17.97 -0.82
C CYS A 107 10.53 -17.21 0.00
N ASP A 108 11.67 -17.81 0.23
CA ASP A 108 12.78 -17.21 0.99
C ASP A 108 12.35 -16.74 2.40
N PHE A 109 11.39 -17.44 3.03
CA PHE A 109 10.92 -17.09 4.37
C PHE A 109 12.01 -17.32 5.40
N GLN A 110 12.35 -16.28 6.15
CA GLN A 110 13.39 -16.32 7.17
C GLN A 110 12.98 -15.50 8.39
N ARG A 111 13.14 -16.09 9.59
CA ARG A 111 13.03 -15.34 10.85
C ARG A 111 14.26 -14.47 11.04
N VAL A 112 14.01 -13.21 11.39
CA VAL A 112 15.03 -12.19 11.61
C VAL A 112 14.57 -11.22 12.71
N PRO A 113 15.50 -10.54 13.41
CA PRO A 113 15.15 -9.45 14.28
C PRO A 113 14.78 -8.19 13.47
N MET A 114 13.96 -7.32 14.10
CA MET A 114 13.71 -5.95 13.65
C MET A 114 14.41 -4.97 14.59
N TYR A 115 15.07 -3.97 14.02
CA TYR A 115 15.73 -2.88 14.74
C TYR A 115 15.13 -1.54 14.32
N ARG A 116 14.49 -0.82 15.27
CA ARG A 116 14.21 0.60 15.12
C ARG A 116 15.29 1.35 15.87
N TYR A 117 16.18 2.06 15.16
CA TYR A 117 17.39 2.64 15.72
C TYR A 117 17.34 4.17 15.78
N ALA A 118 18.12 4.72 16.71
CA ALA A 118 18.32 6.15 16.93
C ALA A 118 19.76 6.54 16.58
N GLU A 119 19.94 7.67 15.92
CA GLU A 119 21.24 8.25 15.60
C GLU A 119 21.58 9.47 16.47
N THR A 120 20.57 10.10 17.08
CA THR A 120 20.71 11.28 17.95
C THR A 120 20.28 10.98 19.39
N GLU A 121 20.74 11.81 20.34
CA GLU A 121 20.33 11.69 21.74
C GLU A 121 18.83 11.93 21.95
N ARG A 122 18.23 12.80 21.16
CA ARG A 122 16.78 13.06 21.20
C ARG A 122 15.99 11.81 20.79
N GLU A 123 16.32 11.23 19.66
CA GLU A 123 15.71 9.98 19.17
C GLU A 123 15.89 8.84 20.17
N LEU A 124 17.08 8.76 20.82
CA LEU A 124 17.37 7.75 21.84
C LEU A 124 16.45 7.88 23.05
N ALA A 125 16.17 9.10 23.50
CA ALA A 125 15.25 9.33 24.62
C ALA A 125 13.83 8.84 24.29
N ASP A 126 13.33 9.17 23.10
CA ASP A 126 12.01 8.71 22.61
C ASP A 126 11.98 7.18 22.46
N LEU A 127 13.08 6.60 21.98
CA LEU A 127 13.21 5.15 21.78
C LEU A 127 13.11 4.35 23.09
N HIS A 128 13.65 4.86 24.20
CA HIS A 128 13.52 4.19 25.51
C HIS A 128 12.07 4.10 25.98
N HIS A 129 11.27 5.13 25.73
CA HIS A 129 9.83 5.09 26.01
C HIS A 129 9.12 4.05 25.12
N GLU A 130 9.51 3.98 23.85
CA GLU A 130 8.95 3.02 22.91
C GLU A 130 9.32 1.56 23.26
N VAL A 131 10.56 1.29 23.70
CA VAL A 131 10.96 -0.04 24.21
C VAL A 131 10.08 -0.48 25.37
N THR A 132 9.78 0.42 26.28
CA THR A 132 8.92 0.12 27.43
C THR A 132 7.50 -0.18 26.98
N ALA A 133 6.92 0.67 26.11
CA ALA A 133 5.57 0.49 25.61
C ALA A 133 5.42 -0.79 24.76
N ALA A 134 6.42 -1.12 23.94
CA ALA A 134 6.44 -2.35 23.15
C ALA A 134 6.46 -3.61 24.04
N ARG A 135 7.25 -3.61 25.12
CA ARG A 135 7.26 -4.71 26.11
C ARG A 135 5.91 -4.86 26.79
N GLU A 136 5.32 -3.77 27.24
CA GLU A 136 4.00 -3.77 27.92
C GLU A 136 2.89 -4.22 26.96
N ALA A 137 3.04 -3.97 25.66
CA ALA A 137 2.16 -4.50 24.62
C ALA A 137 2.40 -6.00 24.34
N GLY A 138 3.47 -6.59 24.86
CA GLY A 138 3.77 -8.03 24.74
C GLY A 138 4.71 -8.40 23.59
N LEU A 139 5.43 -7.46 22.99
CA LEU A 139 6.48 -7.76 22.03
C LEU A 139 7.71 -8.37 22.73
N LEU A 140 8.42 -9.24 22.03
CA LEU A 140 9.75 -9.72 22.45
C LEU A 140 10.79 -8.62 22.23
N ALA A 141 10.61 -7.50 22.91
CA ALA A 141 11.33 -6.26 22.71
C ALA A 141 12.47 -6.06 23.72
N SER A 142 13.59 -5.54 23.27
CA SER A 142 14.73 -5.17 24.11
C SER A 142 15.40 -3.89 23.58
N PHE A 143 16.07 -3.16 24.46
CA PHE A 143 17.03 -2.13 24.06
C PHE A 143 18.39 -2.78 23.79
N THR A 144 19.05 -2.36 22.72
CA THR A 144 20.42 -2.77 22.40
C THR A 144 21.24 -1.62 21.82
N GLN A 145 22.55 -1.61 22.07
CA GLN A 145 23.52 -0.76 21.38
C GLN A 145 24.25 -1.54 20.27
N ASP A 146 24.13 -2.86 20.28
CA ASP A 146 24.70 -3.74 19.26
C ASP A 146 23.68 -3.89 18.11
N VAL A 147 23.85 -3.05 17.08
CA VAL A 147 23.02 -3.04 15.87
C VAL A 147 23.93 -3.37 14.70
N PRO A 148 23.67 -4.45 13.95
CA PRO A 148 24.57 -4.92 12.89
C PRO A 148 24.43 -4.10 11.60
N LEU A 149 24.60 -2.78 11.73
CA LEU A 149 24.68 -1.81 10.61
C LEU A 149 26.14 -1.43 10.35
N PRO A 150 26.53 -1.13 9.10
CA PRO A 150 27.91 -0.77 8.76
C PRO A 150 28.28 0.68 9.16
N TYR A 151 27.49 1.32 10.01
CA TYR A 151 27.69 2.66 10.55
C TYR A 151 27.21 2.73 12.01
N PRO A 152 27.77 3.63 12.83
CA PRO A 152 27.45 3.73 14.23
C PRO A 152 26.03 4.31 14.44
N VAL A 153 25.32 3.76 15.42
CA VAL A 153 24.04 4.27 15.93
C VAL A 153 24.10 4.41 17.46
N LYS A 154 23.20 5.15 18.06
CA LYS A 154 23.13 5.33 19.51
C LYS A 154 22.55 4.14 20.24
N GLY A 155 21.65 3.43 19.60
CA GLY A 155 20.96 2.25 20.10
C GLY A 155 19.68 1.96 19.31
N ALA A 156 19.06 0.84 19.61
CA ALA A 156 17.86 0.39 18.94
C ALA A 156 16.85 -0.30 19.88
N LEU A 157 15.57 -0.17 19.55
CA LEU A 157 14.54 -1.14 19.91
C LEU A 157 14.78 -2.36 19.02
N ARG A 158 15.12 -3.49 19.61
CA ARG A 158 15.22 -4.79 18.96
C ARG A 158 14.01 -5.62 19.30
N VAL A 159 13.35 -6.16 18.28
CA VAL A 159 12.20 -7.08 18.43
C VAL A 159 12.56 -8.38 17.72
N GLU A 160 12.44 -9.49 18.47
CA GLU A 160 12.76 -10.83 17.97
C GLU A 160 11.63 -11.43 17.13
N ASP A 161 11.91 -12.52 16.44
CA ASP A 161 10.96 -13.36 15.69
C ASP A 161 10.14 -12.66 14.60
N GLN A 162 10.66 -11.55 14.09
CA GLN A 162 10.11 -10.94 12.89
C GLN A 162 10.48 -11.78 11.66
N ALA A 163 10.04 -11.40 10.46
CA ALA A 163 10.37 -12.21 9.30
C ALA A 163 10.58 -11.40 8.02
N LEU A 164 11.41 -11.95 7.14
CA LEU A 164 11.56 -11.57 5.75
C LEU A 164 11.02 -12.68 4.85
N PHE A 165 10.53 -12.33 3.69
CA PHE A 165 10.13 -13.28 2.66
C PHE A 165 10.10 -12.62 1.27
N HIS A 166 9.89 -13.42 0.24
CA HIS A 166 9.66 -12.94 -1.12
C HIS A 166 8.15 -12.92 -1.43
N PRO A 167 7.48 -11.78 -1.35
CA PRO A 167 6.02 -11.70 -1.38
C PRO A 167 5.42 -12.23 -2.69
N ARG A 168 6.09 -12.01 -3.83
CA ARG A 168 5.62 -12.54 -5.12
C ARG A 168 5.64 -14.06 -5.17
N LYS A 169 6.72 -14.71 -4.70
CA LYS A 169 6.80 -16.19 -4.66
C LYS A 169 5.67 -16.75 -3.80
N TYR A 170 5.48 -16.18 -2.60
CA TYR A 170 4.44 -16.57 -1.67
C TYR A 170 3.03 -16.43 -2.26
N LEU A 171 2.71 -15.26 -2.77
CA LEU A 171 1.35 -14.97 -3.23
C LEU A 171 1.00 -15.61 -4.57
N LEU A 172 1.96 -15.82 -5.47
CA LEU A 172 1.73 -16.60 -6.69
C LEU A 172 1.42 -18.06 -6.35
N ALA A 173 2.09 -18.62 -5.35
CA ALA A 173 1.77 -19.96 -4.89
C ALA A 173 0.36 -20.08 -4.28
N LEU A 174 -0.16 -19.06 -3.61
CA LEU A 174 -1.56 -19.01 -3.20
C LEU A 174 -2.50 -18.84 -4.39
N ALA A 175 -2.16 -17.92 -5.31
CA ALA A 175 -2.97 -17.64 -6.49
C ALA A 175 -3.18 -18.86 -7.38
N ASP A 176 -2.12 -19.66 -7.60
CA ASP A 176 -2.19 -20.92 -8.38
C ASP A 176 -3.20 -21.93 -7.77
N ARG A 177 -3.52 -21.81 -6.49
CA ARG A 177 -4.42 -22.70 -5.75
C ARG A 177 -5.87 -22.19 -5.64
N ILE A 178 -6.15 -20.96 -6.10
CA ILE A 178 -7.50 -20.38 -6.04
C ILE A 178 -8.42 -20.93 -7.12
N PRO A 179 -8.05 -21.01 -8.41
CA PRO A 179 -8.92 -21.54 -9.45
C PRO A 179 -9.32 -23.01 -9.21
N GLY A 180 -10.51 -23.37 -9.69
CA GLY A 180 -11.10 -24.71 -9.54
C GLY A 180 -12.21 -24.76 -8.49
N ASP A 181 -12.98 -25.83 -8.50
CA ASP A 181 -14.14 -26.07 -7.61
C ASP A 181 -15.14 -24.91 -7.61
N GLY A 182 -15.37 -24.28 -8.77
CA GLY A 182 -16.24 -23.11 -8.92
C GLY A 182 -15.64 -21.80 -8.41
N SER A 183 -14.35 -21.79 -8.07
CA SER A 183 -13.59 -20.60 -7.71
C SER A 183 -12.74 -20.11 -8.90
N HIS A 184 -12.57 -18.80 -9.00
CA HIS A 184 -11.94 -18.13 -10.13
C HIS A 184 -10.97 -17.04 -9.69
N LEU A 185 -9.99 -16.76 -10.54
CA LEU A 185 -9.14 -15.59 -10.48
C LEU A 185 -9.10 -14.95 -11.86
N PHE A 186 -9.48 -13.67 -11.96
CA PHE A 186 -9.58 -12.92 -13.19
C PHE A 186 -8.66 -11.70 -13.15
N GLU A 187 -7.78 -11.61 -14.14
CA GLU A 187 -6.94 -10.45 -14.43
C GLU A 187 -7.56 -9.55 -15.50
N ASN A 188 -7.05 -8.33 -15.69
CA ASN A 188 -7.52 -7.39 -16.71
C ASN A 188 -9.05 -7.23 -16.70
N THR A 189 -9.62 -7.21 -15.49
CA THR A 189 -11.05 -7.13 -15.23
C THR A 189 -11.30 -6.00 -14.24
N ARG A 190 -11.67 -4.83 -14.76
CA ARG A 190 -11.86 -3.63 -13.96
C ARG A 190 -13.26 -3.58 -13.39
N VAL A 191 -13.37 -3.58 -12.08
CA VAL A 191 -14.63 -3.30 -11.39
C VAL A 191 -14.94 -1.80 -11.50
N THR A 192 -16.15 -1.48 -11.93
CA THR A 192 -16.63 -0.11 -12.11
C THR A 192 -17.68 0.29 -11.09
N GLU A 193 -18.48 -0.66 -10.59
CA GLU A 193 -19.51 -0.43 -9.59
C GLU A 193 -19.67 -1.62 -8.66
N VAL A 194 -19.98 -1.32 -7.40
CA VAL A 194 -20.31 -2.33 -6.38
C VAL A 194 -21.70 -1.99 -5.80
N HIS A 195 -22.64 -2.87 -5.99
CA HIS A 195 -23.99 -2.77 -5.42
C HIS A 195 -24.13 -3.78 -4.28
N GLY A 196 -24.21 -3.27 -3.06
CA GLY A 196 -24.50 -4.09 -1.88
C GLY A 196 -25.98 -4.53 -1.86
N GLY A 197 -26.23 -5.74 -1.44
CA GLY A 197 -27.56 -6.30 -1.36
C GLY A 197 -27.52 -7.79 -1.03
N ALA A 198 -28.63 -8.48 -1.19
CA ALA A 198 -28.72 -9.93 -1.11
C ALA A 198 -29.48 -10.47 -2.32
N PRO A 199 -28.77 -10.85 -3.41
CA PRO A 199 -27.31 -10.88 -3.59
C PRO A 199 -26.70 -9.51 -3.89
N CYS A 200 -25.38 -9.41 -3.70
CA CYS A 200 -24.54 -8.31 -4.19
C CYS A 200 -24.27 -8.44 -5.69
N ARG A 201 -24.02 -7.31 -6.36
CA ARG A 201 -23.62 -7.28 -7.77
C ARG A 201 -22.34 -6.43 -7.93
N VAL A 202 -21.32 -7.02 -8.54
CA VAL A 202 -20.06 -6.36 -8.87
C VAL A 202 -20.03 -6.20 -10.40
N VAL A 203 -20.19 -4.95 -10.86
CA VAL A 203 -20.16 -4.63 -12.29
C VAL A 203 -18.74 -4.39 -12.74
N THR A 204 -18.35 -5.01 -13.84
CA THR A 204 -17.02 -4.85 -14.44
C THR A 204 -17.14 -4.36 -15.88
N ASP A 205 -16.02 -4.04 -16.50
CA ASP A 205 -15.89 -3.72 -17.92
C ASP A 205 -16.10 -4.95 -18.85
N ARG A 206 -16.33 -6.16 -18.26
CA ARG A 206 -16.44 -7.44 -19.00
C ARG A 206 -17.68 -8.26 -18.68
N GLY A 207 -18.39 -7.92 -17.63
CA GLY A 207 -19.58 -8.67 -17.15
C GLY A 207 -19.85 -8.37 -15.70
N THR A 208 -20.78 -9.09 -15.11
CA THR A 208 -21.23 -8.91 -13.73
C THR A 208 -20.91 -10.15 -12.89
N VAL A 209 -20.32 -9.94 -11.72
CA VAL A 209 -20.19 -11.01 -10.72
C VAL A 209 -21.28 -10.84 -9.67
N THR A 210 -22.12 -11.87 -9.54
CA THR A 210 -23.16 -11.96 -8.50
C THR A 210 -22.63 -12.78 -7.33
N ALA A 211 -22.71 -12.24 -6.10
CA ALA A 211 -22.19 -12.91 -4.92
C ALA A 211 -23.02 -12.65 -3.66
N ALA A 212 -22.92 -13.53 -2.67
CA ALA A 212 -23.55 -13.31 -1.36
C ALA A 212 -22.80 -12.23 -0.54
N ALA A 213 -21.48 -12.10 -0.74
CA ALA A 213 -20.66 -11.09 -0.10
C ALA A 213 -19.60 -10.54 -1.06
N VAL A 214 -19.15 -9.30 -0.81
CA VAL A 214 -18.09 -8.62 -1.57
C VAL A 214 -16.99 -8.15 -0.62
N VAL A 215 -15.74 -8.33 -1.01
CA VAL A 215 -14.57 -7.79 -0.32
C VAL A 215 -13.87 -6.77 -1.22
N GLU A 216 -13.75 -5.53 -0.77
CA GLU A 216 -12.94 -4.47 -1.40
C GLU A 216 -11.54 -4.45 -0.78
N ALA A 217 -10.56 -5.03 -1.47
CA ALA A 217 -9.14 -5.08 -1.09
C ALA A 217 -8.26 -4.31 -2.08
N THR A 218 -8.72 -3.12 -2.46
CA THR A 218 -8.22 -2.29 -3.57
C THR A 218 -7.23 -1.19 -3.13
N THR A 219 -6.58 -1.32 -1.98
CA THR A 219 -5.75 -0.30 -1.33
C THR A 219 -6.58 0.89 -0.85
N THR A 220 -7.27 1.60 -1.74
CA THR A 220 -8.29 2.61 -1.44
C THR A 220 -9.67 2.07 -1.88
N PRO A 221 -10.68 2.02 -1.00
CA PRO A 221 -11.99 1.47 -1.33
C PRO A 221 -12.67 2.22 -2.47
N LEU A 222 -13.42 1.49 -3.30
CA LEU A 222 -14.17 2.06 -4.43
C LEU A 222 -15.45 2.78 -3.98
N ASN A 223 -15.98 2.42 -2.83
CA ASN A 223 -17.20 3.00 -2.28
C ASN A 223 -16.92 4.40 -1.70
N ARG A 224 -17.70 5.39 -2.12
CA ARG A 224 -17.50 6.84 -1.83
C ARG A 224 -17.95 7.27 -0.43
N VAL A 225 -18.44 6.36 0.42
CA VAL A 225 -19.04 6.76 1.71
C VAL A 225 -17.96 6.91 2.79
N ALA A 226 -17.85 8.10 3.36
CA ALA A 226 -17.15 8.48 4.60
C ALA A 226 -15.75 7.86 4.87
N MET A 227 -15.38 6.75 4.22
CA MET A 227 -14.09 6.08 4.44
C MET A 227 -12.91 6.93 3.95
N HIS A 228 -13.08 7.64 2.82
CA HIS A 228 -12.01 8.43 2.22
C HIS A 228 -11.55 9.60 3.12
N THR A 229 -12.42 10.13 3.99
CA THR A 229 -12.02 11.17 4.94
C THR A 229 -11.08 10.68 6.05
N LYS A 230 -10.91 9.37 6.18
CA LYS A 230 -10.06 8.72 7.17
C LYS A 230 -8.77 8.13 6.58
N LEU A 231 -8.50 8.36 5.29
CA LEU A 231 -7.43 7.71 4.54
C LEU A 231 -6.59 8.75 3.80
N TYR A 232 -5.30 8.76 4.05
CA TYR A 232 -4.38 9.73 3.47
C TYR A 232 -3.35 9.02 2.59
N PRO A 233 -3.28 9.36 1.29
CA PRO A 233 -2.37 8.72 0.36
C PRO A 233 -0.98 9.34 0.43
N TYR A 234 0.02 8.52 0.71
CA TYR A 234 1.44 8.86 0.64
C TYR A 234 2.14 8.02 -0.42
N ARG A 235 3.27 8.50 -0.88
CA ARG A 235 4.15 7.77 -1.76
C ARG A 235 5.50 7.58 -1.11
N THR A 236 5.99 6.35 -1.11
CA THR A 236 7.31 5.97 -0.62
C THR A 236 8.16 5.47 -1.78
N TYR A 237 9.46 5.67 -1.70
CA TYR A 237 10.42 5.26 -2.72
C TYR A 237 11.31 4.15 -2.18
N ALA A 238 11.82 3.32 -3.08
CA ALA A 238 12.77 2.27 -2.74
C ALA A 238 13.84 2.15 -3.81
N VAL A 239 15.06 1.86 -3.37
CA VAL A 239 16.19 1.55 -4.22
C VAL A 239 16.83 0.25 -3.78
N ALA A 240 17.50 -0.44 -4.70
CA ALA A 240 18.29 -1.60 -4.35
C ALA A 240 19.59 -1.64 -5.13
N GLY A 241 20.65 -2.07 -4.45
CA GLY A 241 21.96 -2.30 -5.03
C GLY A 241 22.62 -3.57 -4.47
N PRO A 242 23.50 -4.21 -5.25
CA PRO A 242 24.23 -5.38 -4.79
C PRO A 242 25.25 -5.00 -3.71
N LEU A 243 25.22 -5.75 -2.61
CA LEU A 243 26.18 -5.60 -1.51
C LEU A 243 27.55 -6.17 -1.88
N ASN A 244 28.61 -5.42 -1.59
CA ASN A 244 30.01 -5.82 -1.72
C ASN A 244 30.66 -6.10 -0.36
N GLY A 245 29.87 -6.28 0.69
CA GLY A 245 30.28 -6.60 2.05
C GLY A 245 29.16 -7.25 2.85
N PRO A 246 29.43 -7.69 4.07
CA PRO A 246 28.42 -8.32 4.91
C PRO A 246 27.40 -7.27 5.40
N LEU A 247 26.15 -7.67 5.42
CA LEU A 247 25.08 -7.05 6.19
C LEU A 247 24.21 -8.20 6.71
N GLU A 248 24.05 -8.29 8.01
CA GLU A 248 23.25 -9.35 8.59
C GLU A 248 21.79 -9.26 8.13
N PRO A 249 21.16 -10.41 7.87
CA PRO A 249 19.73 -10.44 7.59
C PRO A 249 18.93 -9.87 8.75
N GLY A 250 18.16 -8.84 8.47
CA GLY A 250 17.37 -8.12 9.47
C GLY A 250 16.44 -7.12 8.81
N GLN A 251 15.61 -6.54 9.62
CA GLN A 251 14.82 -5.37 9.29
C GLN A 251 15.36 -4.19 10.09
N TYR A 252 15.64 -3.09 9.43
CA TYR A 252 16.17 -1.90 10.09
C TYR A 252 15.35 -0.70 9.69
N GLN A 253 15.02 0.15 10.65
CA GLN A 253 14.31 1.40 10.43
C GLN A 253 14.93 2.48 11.31
N ASP A 254 15.25 3.65 10.74
CA ASP A 254 15.67 4.78 11.55
C ASP A 254 14.47 5.48 12.22
N SER A 255 14.79 6.41 13.12
CA SER A 255 13.80 7.26 13.81
C SER A 255 13.80 8.69 13.26
N GLN A 256 14.34 8.90 12.05
CA GLN A 256 14.44 10.20 11.41
C GLN A 256 13.13 10.61 10.70
N GLU A 257 13.06 11.86 10.26
CA GLU A 257 11.98 12.37 9.43
C GLU A 257 12.60 13.16 8.25
N PRO A 258 12.46 12.68 7.01
CA PRO A 258 11.80 11.43 6.60
C PRO A 258 12.57 10.20 7.06
N TYR A 259 11.85 9.13 7.43
CA TYR A 259 12.43 7.88 7.89
C TYR A 259 12.91 7.00 6.74
N HIS A 260 13.85 6.09 7.08
CA HIS A 260 14.33 5.08 6.14
C HIS A 260 14.12 3.69 6.72
N TYR A 261 13.80 2.74 5.85
CA TYR A 261 13.67 1.33 6.18
C TYR A 261 14.56 0.48 5.28
N ILE A 262 15.24 -0.48 5.89
CA ILE A 262 16.32 -1.23 5.25
C ILE A 262 16.12 -2.73 5.48
N ARG A 263 16.42 -3.53 4.46
CA ARG A 263 16.54 -4.98 4.57
C ARG A 263 17.50 -5.54 3.53
N THR A 264 17.89 -6.80 3.74
CA THR A 264 18.64 -7.57 2.74
C THR A 264 17.73 -8.50 1.95
N GLN A 265 18.13 -8.85 0.74
CA GLN A 265 17.50 -9.88 -0.08
C GLN A 265 18.56 -10.66 -0.85
N GLN A 266 18.46 -11.99 -0.86
CA GLN A 266 19.27 -12.85 -1.73
C GLN A 266 18.61 -12.95 -3.11
N VAL A 267 19.37 -12.70 -4.16
CA VAL A 267 18.92 -12.81 -5.55
C VAL A 267 20.00 -13.57 -6.34
N ASN A 268 19.70 -14.79 -6.79
CA ASN A 268 20.62 -15.62 -7.56
C ASN A 268 22.02 -15.78 -6.89
N GLY A 269 22.03 -15.98 -5.57
CA GLY A 269 23.27 -16.15 -4.79
C GLY A 269 24.03 -14.86 -4.48
N ARG A 270 23.50 -13.68 -4.85
CA ARG A 270 24.07 -12.36 -4.52
C ARG A 270 23.19 -11.62 -3.53
N ALA A 271 23.80 -11.07 -2.50
CA ALA A 271 23.11 -10.24 -1.53
C ALA A 271 22.85 -8.83 -2.11
N TYR A 272 21.66 -8.32 -1.87
CA TYR A 272 21.26 -6.94 -2.16
C TYR A 272 20.85 -6.25 -0.86
N VAL A 273 21.15 -4.97 -0.74
CA VAL A 273 20.45 -4.10 0.20
C VAL A 273 19.28 -3.45 -0.52
N ILE A 274 18.15 -3.40 0.16
CA ILE A 274 16.97 -2.63 -0.23
C ILE A 274 16.79 -1.54 0.80
N VAL A 275 16.73 -0.30 0.35
CA VAL A 275 16.50 0.88 1.18
C VAL A 275 15.28 1.61 0.66
N GLY A 276 14.35 1.93 1.55
CA GLY A 276 13.18 2.72 1.23
C GLY A 276 13.01 3.91 2.16
N GLY A 277 12.14 4.84 1.79
CA GLY A 277 11.88 6.08 2.51
C GLY A 277 11.55 7.24 1.59
N GLU A 278 11.91 8.45 2.03
CA GLU A 278 11.66 9.71 1.31
C GLU A 278 10.17 9.92 0.99
N ASP A 279 9.33 9.60 1.95
CA ASP A 279 7.88 9.62 1.80
C ASP A 279 7.36 11.05 1.59
N HIS A 280 6.31 11.18 0.79
CA HIS A 280 5.58 12.43 0.64
C HIS A 280 4.10 12.17 0.33
N LYS A 281 3.24 13.14 0.61
CA LYS A 281 1.83 13.07 0.26
C LYS A 281 1.66 13.08 -1.27
N VAL A 282 0.82 12.17 -1.78
CA VAL A 282 0.58 12.03 -3.23
C VAL A 282 0.09 13.35 -3.83
N GLY A 283 0.69 13.75 -4.96
CA GLY A 283 0.27 14.92 -5.73
C GLY A 283 0.62 16.29 -5.12
N THR A 284 1.43 16.35 -4.05
CA THR A 284 1.81 17.62 -3.40
C THR A 284 3.27 18.02 -3.63
N ASP A 285 4.14 17.12 -4.07
CA ASP A 285 5.56 17.39 -4.34
C ASP A 285 5.76 17.80 -5.81
N GLU A 286 6.33 18.97 -6.05
CA GLU A 286 6.61 19.50 -7.38
C GLU A 286 7.82 18.84 -8.05
N ASP A 287 8.79 18.36 -7.26
CA ASP A 287 9.99 17.67 -7.75
C ASP A 287 10.18 16.31 -7.08
N THR A 288 9.42 15.33 -7.57
CA THR A 288 9.52 13.94 -7.08
C THR A 288 10.81 13.25 -7.47
N THR A 289 11.55 13.75 -8.47
CA THR A 289 12.82 13.14 -8.92
C THR A 289 13.91 13.25 -7.87
N ARG A 290 13.91 14.31 -7.07
CA ARG A 290 14.84 14.52 -5.95
C ARG A 290 14.75 13.41 -4.89
N ARG A 291 13.59 12.76 -4.75
CA ARG A 291 13.38 11.69 -3.76
C ARG A 291 14.24 10.47 -4.05
N TYR A 292 14.28 10.03 -5.30
CA TYR A 292 15.22 8.97 -5.69
C TYR A 292 16.68 9.38 -5.49
N ALA A 293 17.04 10.59 -5.89
CA ALA A 293 18.42 11.07 -5.73
C ALA A 293 18.85 11.12 -4.26
N ALA A 294 17.98 11.56 -3.35
CA ALA A 294 18.24 11.58 -1.91
C ALA A 294 18.43 10.16 -1.36
N LEU A 295 17.54 9.23 -1.72
CA LEU A 295 17.58 7.85 -1.26
C LEU A 295 18.81 7.10 -1.80
N GLU A 296 19.21 7.35 -3.05
CA GLU A 296 20.44 6.82 -3.63
C GLU A 296 21.68 7.34 -2.92
N ALA A 297 21.76 8.65 -2.69
CA ALA A 297 22.85 9.26 -1.96
C ALA A 297 22.95 8.73 -0.52
N TYR A 298 21.80 8.52 0.15
CA TYR A 298 21.74 7.87 1.46
C TYR A 298 22.32 6.45 1.39
N THR A 299 21.87 5.64 0.44
CA THR A 299 22.27 4.24 0.29
C THR A 299 23.76 4.10 -0.02
N LEU A 300 24.27 4.85 -1.01
CA LEU A 300 25.67 4.79 -1.42
C LEU A 300 26.64 5.29 -0.35
N ARG A 301 26.20 6.21 0.50
CA ARG A 301 27.01 6.73 1.61
C ARG A 301 27.11 5.76 2.78
N ARG A 302 26.04 5.00 3.04
CA ARG A 302 25.89 4.20 4.26
C ARG A 302 26.18 2.71 4.09
N PHE A 303 26.04 2.18 2.90
CA PHE A 303 26.20 0.76 2.63
C PHE A 303 27.32 0.48 1.64
N PRO A 304 28.00 -0.68 1.70
CA PRO A 304 29.02 -1.08 0.74
C PRO A 304 28.39 -1.47 -0.61
N VAL A 305 27.83 -0.49 -1.29
CA VAL A 305 27.14 -0.60 -2.58
C VAL A 305 27.85 0.35 -3.55
N THR A 306 28.17 -0.11 -4.75
CA THR A 306 28.82 0.70 -5.79
C THR A 306 27.84 1.24 -6.83
N ASP A 307 26.66 0.61 -6.93
CA ASP A 307 25.67 0.97 -7.95
C ASP A 307 24.25 0.67 -7.47
N ILE A 308 23.32 1.53 -7.85
CA ILE A 308 21.89 1.33 -7.65
C ILE A 308 21.30 0.74 -8.92
N THR A 309 20.92 -0.53 -8.85
CA THR A 309 20.44 -1.30 -10.01
C THR A 309 18.93 -1.33 -10.16
N HIS A 310 18.19 -1.02 -9.11
CA HIS A 310 16.73 -1.04 -9.12
C HIS A 310 16.17 0.18 -8.39
N ARG A 311 15.10 0.73 -8.96
CA ARG A 311 14.30 1.84 -8.39
C ARG A 311 12.84 1.51 -8.57
N TRP A 312 12.05 1.73 -7.55
CA TRP A 312 10.58 1.63 -7.61
C TRP A 312 9.95 2.46 -6.51
N SER A 313 8.66 2.66 -6.59
CA SER A 313 7.92 3.37 -5.56
C SER A 313 6.61 2.66 -5.26
N GLY A 314 6.11 2.85 -4.07
CA GLY A 314 4.84 2.31 -3.60
C GLY A 314 3.93 3.42 -3.09
N GLN A 315 2.63 3.18 -3.15
CA GLN A 315 1.66 4.03 -2.50
C GLN A 315 1.25 3.39 -1.18
N VAL A 316 1.35 4.14 -0.11
CA VAL A 316 0.85 3.76 1.22
C VAL A 316 -0.39 4.58 1.55
N ILE A 317 -1.30 4.00 2.30
CA ILE A 317 -2.51 4.68 2.76
C ILE A 317 -2.47 4.75 4.28
N GLU A 318 -2.27 5.95 4.79
CA GLU A 318 -2.24 6.23 6.21
C GLU A 318 -3.66 6.34 6.75
N PRO A 319 -4.01 5.57 7.79
CA PRO A 319 -5.30 5.70 8.47
C PRO A 319 -5.26 6.84 9.49
N ALA A 320 -6.32 7.61 9.60
CA ALA A 320 -6.41 8.78 10.47
C ALA A 320 -6.11 8.51 11.96
N ASP A 321 -6.34 7.29 12.44
CA ASP A 321 -6.13 6.90 13.84
C ASP A 321 -4.96 5.92 14.03
N GLY A 322 -4.13 5.72 12.98
CA GLY A 322 -2.90 4.92 13.06
C GLY A 322 -3.09 3.41 12.97
N LEU A 323 -4.31 2.87 12.82
CA LEU A 323 -4.56 1.44 12.63
C LEU A 323 -5.42 1.16 11.41
N ALA A 324 -5.17 0.04 10.74
CA ALA A 324 -5.90 -0.41 9.56
C ALA A 324 -7.42 -0.46 9.77
N TYR A 325 -8.19 -0.22 8.71
CA TYR A 325 -9.65 -0.37 8.69
C TYR A 325 -10.01 -1.67 7.99
N ILE A 326 -10.55 -2.64 8.75
CA ILE A 326 -10.88 -3.98 8.27
C ILE A 326 -12.26 -4.37 8.79
N GLY A 327 -13.16 -4.81 7.91
CA GLY A 327 -14.47 -5.27 8.31
C GLY A 327 -15.60 -4.79 7.41
N ARG A 328 -16.84 -4.82 7.93
CA ARG A 328 -18.01 -4.37 7.17
C ARG A 328 -17.92 -2.89 6.82
N ASN A 329 -18.25 -2.56 5.57
CA ASN A 329 -18.43 -1.19 5.14
C ASN A 329 -19.70 -0.58 5.77
N THR A 330 -19.66 0.71 6.12
CA THR A 330 -20.78 1.44 6.74
C THR A 330 -22.06 1.42 5.92
N ALA A 331 -21.97 1.33 4.59
CA ALA A 331 -23.11 1.44 3.68
C ALA A 331 -23.77 0.11 3.32
N SER A 332 -23.23 -1.05 3.73
CA SER A 332 -23.76 -2.35 3.32
C SER A 332 -23.47 -3.44 4.35
N ARG A 333 -24.45 -4.35 4.52
CA ARG A 333 -24.26 -5.54 5.38
C ARG A 333 -23.39 -6.63 4.75
N HIS A 334 -23.23 -6.62 3.42
CA HIS A 334 -22.58 -7.69 2.66
C HIS A 334 -21.33 -7.22 1.91
N VAL A 335 -20.93 -5.96 2.08
CA VAL A 335 -19.69 -5.42 1.54
C VAL A 335 -18.71 -5.18 2.67
N TYR A 336 -17.51 -5.71 2.50
CA TYR A 336 -16.40 -5.62 3.44
C TYR A 336 -15.24 -4.84 2.81
N VAL A 337 -14.45 -4.18 3.63
CA VAL A 337 -13.29 -3.39 3.19
C VAL A 337 -12.04 -3.78 3.97
N ALA A 338 -10.88 -3.61 3.33
CA ALA A 338 -9.57 -3.73 3.92
C ALA A 338 -8.66 -2.62 3.37
N THR A 339 -8.26 -1.66 4.22
CA THR A 339 -7.53 -0.46 3.81
C THR A 339 -6.79 0.20 4.98
N GLY A 340 -5.96 1.22 4.69
CA GLY A 340 -5.23 1.96 5.72
C GLY A 340 -4.12 1.13 6.36
N PHE A 341 -3.27 0.50 5.56
CA PHE A 341 -2.25 -0.43 6.04
C PHE A 341 -0.90 0.23 6.34
N SER A 342 -0.78 1.53 6.13
CA SER A 342 0.48 2.27 6.24
C SER A 342 1.64 1.55 5.54
N GLY A 343 2.85 1.55 6.07
CA GLY A 343 3.99 0.78 5.59
C GLY A 343 3.95 -0.71 5.94
N THR A 344 3.04 -1.15 6.82
CA THR A 344 2.93 -2.55 7.29
C THR A 344 1.96 -3.42 6.48
N GLY A 345 1.84 -3.15 5.18
CA GLY A 345 0.85 -3.77 4.29
C GLY A 345 0.91 -5.29 4.17
N MET A 346 2.05 -5.93 4.41
CA MET A 346 2.16 -7.40 4.39
C MET A 346 1.51 -8.02 5.62
N THR A 347 1.79 -7.49 6.80
CA THR A 347 1.20 -7.93 8.06
C THR A 347 -0.29 -7.63 8.10
N PHE A 348 -0.70 -6.38 7.87
CA PHE A 348 -2.12 -6.00 7.88
C PHE A 348 -2.94 -6.61 6.75
N GLY A 349 -2.35 -6.85 5.59
CA GLY A 349 -3.04 -7.54 4.50
C GLY A 349 -3.35 -9.00 4.84
N THR A 350 -2.44 -9.69 5.53
CA THR A 350 -2.68 -11.05 6.06
C THR A 350 -3.75 -11.02 7.16
N LEU A 351 -3.62 -10.12 8.13
CA LEU A 351 -4.61 -9.94 9.19
C LEU A 351 -5.99 -9.64 8.61
N ALA A 352 -6.07 -8.81 7.55
CA ALA A 352 -7.32 -8.55 6.86
C ALA A 352 -7.94 -9.83 6.29
N GLY A 353 -7.13 -10.69 5.67
CA GLY A 353 -7.59 -11.99 5.21
C GLY A 353 -8.18 -12.84 6.32
N MET A 354 -7.55 -12.87 7.50
CA MET A 354 -8.03 -13.60 8.67
C MET A 354 -9.36 -13.01 9.21
N ILE A 355 -9.42 -11.72 9.45
CA ILE A 355 -10.62 -11.06 9.98
C ILE A 355 -11.79 -11.16 9.03
N LEU A 356 -11.56 -10.91 7.73
CA LEU A 356 -12.63 -10.90 6.72
C LEU A 356 -13.16 -12.31 6.44
N SER A 357 -12.29 -13.32 6.38
CA SER A 357 -12.75 -14.70 6.21
C SER A 357 -13.58 -15.17 7.39
N ASP A 358 -13.16 -14.88 8.64
CA ASP A 358 -13.94 -15.22 9.83
C ASP A 358 -15.29 -14.49 9.84
N ALA A 359 -15.32 -13.19 9.50
CA ALA A 359 -16.55 -12.41 9.45
C ALA A 359 -17.56 -12.92 8.39
N ILE A 360 -17.08 -13.40 7.23
CA ILE A 360 -17.91 -13.96 6.16
C ILE A 360 -18.39 -15.38 6.52
N LEU A 361 -17.63 -16.10 7.33
CA LEU A 361 -17.97 -17.43 7.83
C LEU A 361 -18.77 -17.41 9.15
N ASP A 362 -19.20 -16.22 9.59
CA ASP A 362 -19.89 -15.99 10.88
C ASP A 362 -19.11 -16.53 12.10
N LYS A 363 -17.77 -16.48 12.02
CA LYS A 363 -16.88 -16.82 13.12
C LYS A 363 -16.46 -15.57 13.89
N GLN A 364 -16.25 -15.73 15.19
CA GLN A 364 -15.68 -14.67 16.02
C GLN A 364 -14.18 -14.56 15.77
N ASN A 365 -13.70 -13.33 15.58
CA ASN A 365 -12.28 -13.02 15.50
C ASN A 365 -11.92 -12.01 16.61
N PRO A 366 -10.94 -12.30 17.48
CA PRO A 366 -10.63 -11.47 18.66
C PRO A 366 -10.12 -10.06 18.28
N PHE A 367 -9.63 -9.88 17.08
CA PHE A 367 -9.07 -8.63 16.61
C PHE A 367 -10.08 -7.72 15.88
N ALA A 368 -11.21 -8.28 15.43
CA ALA A 368 -12.17 -7.59 14.56
C ALA A 368 -12.67 -6.25 15.12
N ALA A 369 -12.86 -6.15 16.43
CA ALA A 369 -13.35 -4.93 17.06
C ALA A 369 -12.32 -3.79 16.99
N LEU A 370 -11.03 -4.08 17.17
CA LEU A 370 -9.95 -3.10 17.11
C LEU A 370 -9.82 -2.50 15.71
N TYR A 371 -9.94 -3.33 14.67
CA TYR A 371 -9.75 -2.95 13.27
C TYR A 371 -11.04 -2.58 12.55
N SER A 372 -12.20 -2.55 13.25
CA SER A 372 -13.50 -2.30 12.63
C SER A 372 -13.48 -1.09 11.68
N ALA A 373 -13.91 -1.29 10.43
CA ALA A 373 -13.99 -0.22 9.44
C ALA A 373 -14.98 0.90 9.83
N THR A 374 -15.91 0.59 10.74
CA THR A 374 -16.89 1.55 11.25
C THR A 374 -16.45 2.27 12.53
N ARG A 375 -15.26 1.93 13.07
CA ARG A 375 -14.78 2.58 14.30
C ARG A 375 -14.62 4.08 14.11
N VAL A 376 -14.92 4.81 15.16
CA VAL A 376 -14.67 6.25 15.29
C VAL A 376 -13.91 6.48 16.57
N LYS A 377 -12.76 7.13 16.49
CA LYS A 377 -11.90 7.48 17.62
C LYS A 377 -11.68 9.01 17.64
N PRO A 378 -12.56 9.79 18.28
CA PRO A 378 -12.53 11.25 18.19
C PRO A 378 -11.23 11.88 18.68
N HIS A 379 -10.51 11.22 19.59
CA HIS A 379 -9.27 11.72 20.17
C HIS A 379 -8.00 11.22 19.46
N ALA A 380 -8.07 10.06 18.81
CA ALA A 380 -6.98 9.49 18.03
C ALA A 380 -6.90 10.17 16.66
N GLY A 381 -5.79 10.83 16.36
CA GLY A 381 -5.56 11.47 15.08
C GLY A 381 -6.46 12.68 14.78
N ALA A 382 -7.13 13.30 15.79
CA ALA A 382 -8.03 14.43 15.53
C ALA A 382 -7.33 15.61 14.83
N LYS A 383 -6.07 15.90 15.20
CA LYS A 383 -5.27 16.94 14.55
C LYS A 383 -5.00 16.61 13.10
N ASP A 384 -4.55 15.38 12.84
CA ASP A 384 -4.21 14.91 11.50
C ASP A 384 -5.48 14.83 10.64
N PHE A 385 -6.60 14.34 11.21
CA PHE A 385 -7.89 14.34 10.53
C PHE A 385 -8.34 15.73 10.09
N ILE A 386 -8.22 16.74 10.93
CA ILE A 386 -8.60 18.11 10.60
C ILE A 386 -7.65 18.69 9.55
N GLN A 387 -6.34 18.53 9.75
CA GLN A 387 -5.32 19.04 8.84
C GLN A 387 -5.46 18.42 7.46
N GLU A 388 -5.52 17.11 7.36
CA GLU A 388 -5.58 16.36 6.11
C GLU A 388 -6.86 16.66 5.31
N ASN A 389 -8.01 16.72 5.99
CA ASN A 389 -9.26 17.08 5.30
C ASN A 389 -9.31 18.56 4.91
N ALA A 390 -8.67 19.45 5.67
CA ALA A 390 -8.51 20.85 5.28
C ALA A 390 -7.62 20.97 4.03
N GLU A 391 -6.54 20.20 3.94
CA GLU A 391 -5.69 20.16 2.74
C GLU A 391 -6.44 19.61 1.52
N VAL A 392 -7.24 18.54 1.67
CA VAL A 392 -8.11 18.04 0.59
C VAL A 392 -9.07 19.14 0.11
N ALA A 393 -9.72 19.86 1.04
CA ALA A 393 -10.60 20.98 0.69
C ALA A 393 -9.82 22.12 0.03
N PHE A 394 -8.61 22.42 0.49
CA PHE A 394 -7.72 23.40 -0.10
C PHE A 394 -7.38 23.03 -1.55
N HIS A 395 -6.87 21.83 -1.81
CA HIS A 395 -6.56 21.36 -3.17
C HIS A 395 -7.80 21.33 -4.06
N PHE A 396 -8.97 20.99 -3.53
CA PHE A 396 -10.21 21.00 -4.30
C PHE A 396 -10.57 22.39 -4.82
N VAL A 397 -10.26 23.45 -4.08
CA VAL A 397 -10.56 24.85 -4.47
C VAL A 397 -9.35 25.52 -5.12
N ALA A 398 -8.19 25.46 -4.46
CA ALA A 398 -6.99 26.19 -4.86
C ALA A 398 -6.46 25.75 -6.22
N ASP A 399 -6.45 24.43 -6.52
CA ASP A 399 -5.93 23.92 -7.78
C ASP A 399 -6.79 24.35 -8.99
N ARG A 400 -8.09 24.61 -8.77
CA ARG A 400 -8.95 25.20 -9.81
C ARG A 400 -8.60 26.64 -10.10
N LEU A 401 -8.17 27.38 -9.07
CA LEU A 401 -7.83 28.82 -9.15
C LEU A 401 -6.33 29.04 -9.37
N SER A 402 -5.49 28.00 -9.24
CA SER A 402 -4.05 28.11 -9.45
C SER A 402 -3.71 28.59 -10.86
N ARG A 403 -2.55 29.22 -11.00
CA ARG A 403 -2.02 29.55 -12.33
C ARG A 403 -1.64 28.27 -13.06
N PRO A 404 -1.82 28.21 -14.37
CA PRO A 404 -1.36 27.10 -15.18
C PRO A 404 0.18 27.09 -15.22
N ASP A 405 0.76 25.89 -15.47
CA ASP A 405 2.21 25.72 -15.59
C ASP A 405 2.77 26.25 -16.93
N GLY A 406 1.89 26.60 -17.85
CA GLY A 406 2.21 27.17 -19.15
C GLY A 406 0.96 27.37 -20.02
N HIS A 407 1.16 27.86 -21.22
CA HIS A 407 0.08 28.19 -22.17
C HIS A 407 0.25 27.54 -23.56
N ARG A 408 1.43 26.96 -23.84
CA ARG A 408 1.76 26.38 -25.14
C ARG A 408 2.42 25.03 -24.99
N LEU A 409 2.28 24.18 -25.98
CA LEU A 409 2.95 22.88 -26.01
C LEU A 409 4.49 23.00 -25.88
N ALA A 410 5.07 24.08 -26.39
CA ALA A 410 6.51 24.35 -26.26
C ALA A 410 6.97 24.53 -24.81
N ASP A 411 6.06 24.83 -23.89
CA ASP A 411 6.37 25.00 -22.46
C ASP A 411 6.53 23.61 -21.75
N VAL A 412 6.21 22.50 -22.45
CA VAL A 412 6.36 21.12 -21.94
C VAL A 412 7.55 20.47 -22.64
N ALA A 413 8.61 20.13 -21.89
CA ALA A 413 9.76 19.42 -22.45
C ALA A 413 9.41 17.95 -22.79
N PRO A 414 10.13 17.30 -23.73
CA PRO A 414 9.98 15.86 -23.96
C PRO A 414 10.18 15.07 -22.66
N GLY A 415 9.31 14.09 -22.39
CA GLY A 415 9.29 13.30 -21.16
C GLY A 415 8.56 13.96 -19.98
N GLU A 416 8.13 15.22 -20.11
CA GLU A 416 7.46 15.97 -19.05
C GLU A 416 5.93 16.06 -19.21
N GLY A 417 5.25 16.34 -18.11
CA GLY A 417 3.84 16.68 -18.03
C GLY A 417 3.61 18.02 -17.32
N LYS A 418 2.67 18.82 -17.82
CA LYS A 418 2.26 20.10 -17.23
C LYS A 418 0.77 20.34 -17.41
N VAL A 419 0.17 21.10 -16.52
CA VAL A 419 -1.20 21.59 -16.67
C VAL A 419 -1.15 22.94 -17.39
N LEU A 420 -1.53 22.94 -18.65
CA LEU A 420 -1.55 24.15 -19.48
C LEU A 420 -2.93 24.80 -19.48
N GLU A 421 -2.99 26.12 -19.71
CA GLU A 421 -4.22 26.82 -20.08
C GLU A 421 -4.26 26.97 -21.60
N VAL A 422 -5.21 26.31 -22.21
CA VAL A 422 -5.40 26.32 -23.67
C VAL A 422 -6.84 26.74 -23.98
N ALA A 423 -7.00 27.84 -24.71
CA ALA A 423 -8.30 28.42 -25.02
C ALA A 423 -9.22 28.65 -23.78
N GLY A 424 -8.64 29.13 -22.67
CA GLY A 424 -9.33 29.38 -21.41
C GLY A 424 -9.72 28.13 -20.60
N GLN A 425 -9.18 26.96 -20.97
CA GLN A 425 -9.41 25.70 -20.24
C GLN A 425 -8.10 25.10 -19.78
N LYS A 426 -8.07 24.56 -18.55
CA LYS A 426 -6.96 23.75 -18.06
C LYS A 426 -6.95 22.37 -18.73
N VAL A 427 -5.80 21.98 -19.22
CA VAL A 427 -5.54 20.70 -19.88
C VAL A 427 -4.24 20.10 -19.34
N ALA A 428 -4.27 18.87 -18.88
CA ALA A 428 -3.09 18.12 -18.50
C ALA A 428 -2.41 17.57 -19.75
N VAL A 429 -1.20 18.04 -20.06
CA VAL A 429 -0.46 17.69 -21.28
C VAL A 429 0.83 17.00 -20.92
N TYR A 430 1.00 15.78 -21.39
CA TYR A 430 2.28 15.06 -21.40
C TYR A 430 2.87 15.09 -22.80
N ARG A 431 4.15 15.41 -22.89
CA ARG A 431 4.89 15.33 -24.16
C ARG A 431 5.82 14.13 -24.14
N ALA A 432 5.56 13.14 -24.99
CA ALA A 432 6.39 11.94 -25.08
C ALA A 432 7.82 12.29 -25.55
N GLU A 433 8.77 11.37 -25.36
CA GLU A 433 10.18 11.56 -25.75
C GLU A 433 10.36 11.84 -27.26
N ASP A 434 9.46 11.28 -28.09
CA ASP A 434 9.41 11.52 -29.54
C ASP A 434 8.75 12.86 -29.92
N GLY A 435 8.33 13.65 -28.94
CA GLY A 435 7.65 14.92 -29.10
C GLY A 435 6.13 14.83 -29.25
N THR A 436 5.54 13.63 -29.30
CA THR A 436 4.09 13.44 -29.43
C THR A 436 3.34 13.95 -28.17
N PRO A 437 2.36 14.86 -28.33
CA PRO A 437 1.58 15.34 -27.19
C PRO A 437 0.41 14.41 -26.87
N HIS A 438 0.19 14.17 -25.58
CA HIS A 438 -1.00 13.52 -25.04
C HIS A 438 -1.71 14.51 -24.11
N ALA A 439 -2.96 14.79 -24.40
CA ALA A 439 -3.75 15.77 -23.64
C ALA A 439 -4.98 15.11 -23.05
N VAL A 440 -5.16 15.32 -21.74
CA VAL A 440 -6.27 14.76 -20.96
C VAL A 440 -6.87 15.83 -20.04
N SER A 441 -8.05 15.58 -19.53
CA SER A 441 -8.64 16.41 -18.49
C SER A 441 -7.78 16.39 -17.22
N PRO A 442 -7.44 17.53 -16.62
CA PRO A 442 -6.77 17.57 -15.32
C PRO A 442 -7.69 17.18 -14.17
N VAL A 443 -8.99 16.95 -14.43
CA VAL A 443 -10.01 16.69 -13.41
C VAL A 443 -10.09 15.20 -13.13
N CYS A 444 -9.70 14.78 -11.93
CA CYS A 444 -9.77 13.41 -11.46
C CYS A 444 -11.21 12.88 -11.52
N THR A 445 -11.39 11.71 -12.12
CA THR A 445 -12.70 11.08 -12.34
C THR A 445 -13.32 10.48 -11.07
N HIS A 446 -12.62 10.51 -9.92
CA HIS A 446 -13.18 10.12 -8.63
C HIS A 446 -14.13 11.21 -8.05
N LEU A 447 -13.59 12.30 -7.52
CA LEU A 447 -14.36 13.39 -6.87
C LEU A 447 -14.04 14.78 -7.45
N GLY A 448 -13.30 14.86 -8.55
CA GLY A 448 -13.13 16.09 -9.31
C GLY A 448 -11.99 17.00 -8.85
N CYS A 449 -11.06 16.56 -8.00
CA CYS A 449 -9.82 17.30 -7.72
C CYS A 449 -8.93 17.37 -8.96
N HIS A 450 -8.03 18.33 -9.06
CA HIS A 450 -7.05 18.36 -10.14
C HIS A 450 -5.92 17.39 -9.87
N VAL A 451 -5.38 16.79 -10.93
CA VAL A 451 -4.19 15.93 -10.89
C VAL A 451 -2.95 16.76 -11.16
N HIS A 452 -1.83 16.33 -10.56
CA HIS A 452 -0.51 16.93 -10.70
C HIS A 452 0.44 15.93 -11.35
N TRP A 453 1.47 16.45 -12.06
CA TRP A 453 2.45 15.59 -12.70
C TRP A 453 3.48 15.08 -11.71
N ASN A 454 3.71 13.78 -11.72
CA ASN A 454 4.77 13.12 -11.00
C ASN A 454 5.88 12.75 -12.00
N GLY A 455 6.97 13.51 -12.00
CA GLY A 455 8.07 13.32 -12.95
C GLY A 455 8.86 12.04 -12.73
N ALA A 456 9.01 11.59 -11.47
CA ALA A 456 9.73 10.36 -11.13
C ALA A 456 9.01 9.11 -11.63
N GLU A 457 7.67 9.12 -11.59
CA GLU A 457 6.81 7.97 -11.91
C GLU A 457 6.15 8.10 -13.30
N ARG A 458 6.28 9.26 -13.94
CA ARG A 458 5.60 9.61 -15.19
C ARG A 458 4.10 9.33 -15.12
N SER A 459 3.44 9.94 -14.14
CA SER A 459 2.01 9.75 -13.88
C SER A 459 1.33 11.06 -13.48
N TRP A 460 0.01 11.10 -13.67
CA TRP A 460 -0.86 12.14 -13.13
C TRP A 460 -1.41 11.67 -11.79
N ASP A 461 -1.08 12.35 -10.72
CA ASP A 461 -1.37 11.95 -9.34
C ASP A 461 -2.37 12.92 -8.70
N CYS A 462 -3.43 12.40 -8.08
CA CYS A 462 -4.48 13.20 -7.44
C CYS A 462 -4.18 13.39 -5.94
N PRO A 463 -4.00 14.63 -5.45
CA PRO A 463 -3.64 14.89 -4.05
C PRO A 463 -4.75 14.56 -3.06
N CYS A 464 -6.02 14.53 -3.50
CA CYS A 464 -7.14 14.36 -2.58
C CYS A 464 -7.27 12.93 -2.03
N HIS A 465 -7.18 11.90 -2.88
CA HIS A 465 -7.39 10.51 -2.47
C HIS A 465 -6.43 9.52 -3.14
N GLY A 466 -5.33 10.01 -3.73
CA GLY A 466 -4.29 9.17 -4.30
C GLY A 466 -4.64 8.44 -5.59
N GLY A 467 -5.67 8.89 -6.32
CA GLY A 467 -5.95 8.36 -7.65
C GLY A 467 -4.79 8.66 -8.60
N ARG A 468 -4.31 7.65 -9.33
CA ARG A 468 -3.16 7.81 -10.23
C ARG A 468 -3.52 7.35 -11.64
N PHE A 469 -2.97 8.08 -12.61
CA PHE A 469 -3.24 7.85 -14.02
C PHE A 469 -1.93 7.86 -14.83
N SER A 470 -1.89 7.07 -15.88
CA SER A 470 -0.77 7.07 -16.82
C SER A 470 -0.63 8.44 -17.52
N PRO A 471 0.49 8.69 -18.23
CA PRO A 471 0.64 9.89 -19.06
C PRO A 471 -0.52 10.11 -20.04
N THR A 472 -1.14 9.02 -20.52
CA THR A 472 -2.27 9.04 -21.44
C THR A 472 -3.64 9.02 -20.76
N GLY A 473 -3.69 9.14 -19.42
CA GLY A 473 -4.91 9.24 -18.63
C GLY A 473 -5.54 7.90 -18.23
N LYS A 474 -4.90 6.75 -18.47
CA LYS A 474 -5.40 5.45 -18.01
C LYS A 474 -5.26 5.31 -16.51
N VAL A 475 -6.27 4.77 -15.82
CA VAL A 475 -6.18 4.51 -14.39
C VAL A 475 -5.05 3.52 -14.09
N LEU A 476 -4.15 3.92 -13.21
CA LEU A 476 -3.09 3.08 -12.64
C LEU A 476 -3.45 2.60 -11.23
N ASN A 477 -3.98 3.51 -10.40
CA ASN A 477 -4.41 3.22 -9.03
C ASN A 477 -5.76 3.89 -8.74
N GLY A 478 -6.66 3.17 -8.04
CA GLY A 478 -7.88 3.74 -7.51
C GLY A 478 -7.66 4.88 -6.51
N PRO A 479 -8.75 5.49 -6.04
CA PRO A 479 -10.14 5.06 -6.11
C PRO A 479 -10.90 5.41 -7.41
N ALA A 480 -10.27 6.12 -8.35
CA ALA A 480 -10.88 6.37 -9.65
C ALA A 480 -11.06 5.04 -10.43
N VAL A 481 -12.24 4.85 -11.02
CA VAL A 481 -12.58 3.67 -11.83
C VAL A 481 -12.72 3.99 -13.31
N LYS A 482 -12.61 5.26 -13.70
CA LYS A 482 -12.69 5.75 -15.08
C LYS A 482 -11.41 6.49 -15.45
N ASP A 483 -10.95 6.29 -16.69
CA ASP A 483 -9.81 7.00 -17.25
C ASP A 483 -10.08 8.51 -17.33
N LEU A 484 -9.03 9.34 -17.33
CA LEU A 484 -9.16 10.77 -17.60
C LEU A 484 -9.63 10.97 -19.04
N PRO A 485 -10.65 11.82 -19.27
CA PRO A 485 -11.12 12.10 -20.62
C PRO A 485 -10.03 12.74 -21.50
N THR A 486 -9.84 12.22 -22.71
CA THR A 486 -8.92 12.81 -23.69
C THR A 486 -9.40 14.21 -24.09
N LYS A 487 -8.47 15.13 -24.27
CA LYS A 487 -8.69 16.51 -24.75
C LYS A 487 -8.02 16.73 -26.10
N LYS A 488 -8.58 17.60 -26.91
CA LYS A 488 -7.92 18.07 -28.14
C LYS A 488 -7.09 19.31 -27.83
N LEU A 489 -5.85 19.33 -28.28
CA LEU A 489 -5.06 20.56 -28.34
C LEU A 489 -5.45 21.31 -29.63
N PRO A 490 -5.62 22.63 -29.59
CA PRO A 490 -5.75 23.40 -30.83
C PRO A 490 -4.48 23.25 -31.66
N SER A 491 -4.67 23.16 -32.94
CA SER A 491 -3.61 23.09 -33.96
C SER A 491 -2.77 24.35 -33.97
#